data_f52526137fc8e0f6dfcca3d004e30405
#
_entry.id   f52526137fc8e0f6dfcca3d004e30405
#
_cell.length_a   1.000
_cell.length_b   1.000
_cell.length_c   1.000
_cell.angle_alpha   90.00
_cell.angle_beta   90.00
_cell.angle_gamma   90.00
#
_symmetry.space_group_name_H-M   'P 1'
#
loop_
_entity.id
_entity.type
_entity.pdbx_description
1 polymer ?
#
loop_
_entity_poly.entity_id
_entity_poly.type
_entity_poly.pdbx_seq_one_letter_code
_entity_poly.pdbx_strand_id
1 'polypeptide(L)'
;MTMRGLVITLAAVLLAACADTAPPPEPAPVVATLPAPEPAPPAPPPPPKPDPLDLLGLTPAQVQQAVGEPSLVRREDHAQVMQFQARRCVFDVVFYEPSEGEHFRAHHIEARDRKGEAVDPQGCLAALLPDGWRVADMAADPSPLAGEGDER
;
A
#
# COMPACT_ATOMS: atom_id res chain seq x y z
N MET A 1 78.77 35.91 -42.37
CA MET A 1 77.33 36.14 -42.63
C MET A 1 76.65 34.80 -42.52
N THR A 2 75.89 34.67 -41.54
CA THR A 2 75.64 33.61 -40.68
C THR A 2 74.48 32.74 -41.17
N MET A 3 74.71 31.47 -41.13
CA MET A 3 73.85 30.35 -41.47
C MET A 3 72.44 30.32 -40.68
N ARG A 4 72.27 31.31 -39.81
CA ARG A 4 71.02 31.53 -39.06
C ARG A 4 69.91 32.24 -39.82
N GLY A 5 70.24 33.02 -40.86
CA GLY A 5 69.28 33.78 -41.67
C GLY A 5 68.54 32.93 -42.74
N LEU A 6 69.19 31.85 -43.19
CA LEU A 6 68.62 30.97 -44.21
C LEU A 6 67.56 30.02 -43.73
N VAL A 7 67.64 29.63 -42.43
CA VAL A 7 66.69 28.66 -41.80
C VAL A 7 65.35 29.34 -41.49
N ILE A 8 65.33 30.64 -41.19
CA ILE A 8 64.13 31.38 -40.82
C ILE A 8 63.28 31.71 -42.07
N THR A 9 63.88 31.87 -43.21
CA THR A 9 63.12 32.17 -44.47
C THR A 9 62.48 30.89 -45.08
N LEU A 10 63.01 29.70 -44.80
CA LEU A 10 62.44 28.46 -45.34
C LEU A 10 61.25 27.98 -44.47
N ALA A 11 61.18 28.39 -43.20
CA ALA A 11 60.06 28.06 -42.33
C ALA A 11 58.78 28.85 -42.56
N ALA A 12 58.88 30.04 -43.24
CA ALA A 12 57.73 30.87 -43.44
C ALA A 12 56.92 30.56 -44.74
N VAL A 13 57.42 29.69 -45.61
CA VAL A 13 56.73 29.29 -46.85
C VAL A 13 55.89 28.03 -46.74
N LEU A 14 56.08 27.28 -45.70
CA LEU A 14 55.34 25.97 -45.47
C LEU A 14 54.04 26.10 -44.71
N LEU A 15 53.59 27.28 -44.31
CA LEU A 15 52.34 27.49 -43.56
C LEU A 15 51.15 27.98 -44.41
N ALA A 16 51.23 28.04 -45.73
CA ALA A 16 50.17 28.56 -46.57
C ALA A 16 49.39 27.53 -47.38
N ALA A 17 49.39 26.26 -46.99
CA ALA A 17 48.72 25.20 -47.72
C ALA A 17 47.74 24.36 -46.87
N CYS A 18 47.07 25.00 -45.93
CA CYS A 18 45.87 24.39 -45.28
C CYS A 18 44.70 25.34 -45.52
N ALA A 19 44.28 25.48 -46.79
CA ALA A 19 43.01 26.13 -47.13
C ALA A 19 41.94 25.02 -47.11
N ASP A 20 41.15 25.07 -46.06
CA ASP A 20 39.73 24.81 -45.99
C ASP A 20 39.10 24.04 -47.15
N THR A 21 38.92 22.78 -46.96
CA THR A 21 37.77 22.08 -47.55
C THR A 21 36.86 21.75 -46.37
N ALA A 22 36.01 22.70 -45.99
CA ALA A 22 34.92 22.38 -45.08
C ALA A 22 34.00 21.33 -45.72
N PRO A 23 33.74 20.21 -45.09
CA PRO A 23 32.76 19.27 -45.59
C PRO A 23 31.39 19.94 -45.68
N PRO A 24 30.55 19.57 -46.66
CA PRO A 24 29.21 20.11 -46.76
C PRO A 24 28.45 19.81 -45.46
N PRO A 25 27.59 20.74 -44.99
CA PRO A 25 26.84 20.57 -43.75
C PRO A 25 26.03 19.27 -43.86
N GLU A 26 26.33 18.35 -42.97
CA GLU A 26 25.55 17.12 -42.78
C GLU A 26 24.12 17.54 -42.43
N PRO A 27 23.09 16.99 -43.11
CA PRO A 27 21.71 17.34 -42.80
C PRO A 27 21.46 17.05 -41.32
N ALA A 28 21.02 18.06 -40.60
CA ALA A 28 20.69 17.94 -39.18
C ALA A 28 19.75 16.76 -38.97
N PRO A 29 20.02 15.90 -37.96
CA PRO A 29 19.14 14.80 -37.68
C PRO A 29 17.74 15.35 -37.43
N VAL A 30 16.77 14.97 -38.26
CA VAL A 30 15.35 15.19 -37.98
C VAL A 30 15.03 14.41 -36.71
N VAL A 31 15.03 15.13 -35.60
CA VAL A 31 14.50 14.58 -34.34
C VAL A 31 13.03 14.33 -34.62
N ALA A 32 12.70 13.07 -34.90
CA ALA A 32 11.30 12.66 -34.93
C ALA A 32 10.73 12.96 -33.54
N THR A 33 9.90 14.01 -33.48
CA THR A 33 9.15 14.32 -32.26
C THR A 33 8.23 13.14 -31.99
N LEU A 34 8.63 12.28 -31.08
CA LEU A 34 7.75 11.25 -30.56
C LEU A 34 6.47 11.94 -30.05
N PRO A 35 5.29 11.48 -30.42
CA PRO A 35 4.05 12.00 -29.86
C PRO A 35 4.16 12.02 -28.33
N ALA A 36 3.80 13.13 -27.72
CA ALA A 36 3.74 13.20 -26.26
C ALA A 36 2.89 12.05 -25.73
N PRO A 37 3.32 11.34 -24.67
CA PRO A 37 2.52 10.29 -24.09
C PRO A 37 1.13 10.83 -23.76
N GLU A 38 0.11 10.15 -24.25
CA GLU A 38 -1.27 10.46 -23.92
C GLU A 38 -1.42 10.43 -22.39
N PRO A 39 -2.08 11.43 -21.78
CA PRO A 39 -2.24 11.46 -20.33
C PRO A 39 -2.84 10.14 -19.85
N ALA A 40 -2.15 9.48 -18.94
CA ALA A 40 -2.67 8.23 -18.35
C ALA A 40 -4.06 8.48 -17.76
N PRO A 41 -5.02 7.54 -17.93
CA PRO A 41 -6.32 7.65 -17.29
C PRO A 41 -6.16 7.93 -15.80
N PRO A 42 -7.04 8.75 -15.18
CA PRO A 42 -7.00 8.96 -13.73
C PRO A 42 -6.97 7.61 -13.00
N ALA A 43 -6.08 7.47 -12.05
CA ALA A 43 -6.04 6.27 -11.21
C ALA A 43 -7.41 6.08 -10.54
N PRO A 44 -7.91 4.84 -10.45
CA PRO A 44 -9.16 4.57 -9.73
C PRO A 44 -9.04 5.09 -8.30
N PRO A 45 -10.14 5.61 -7.71
CA PRO A 45 -10.12 6.06 -6.33
C PRO A 45 -9.65 4.93 -5.41
N PRO A 46 -8.90 5.25 -4.34
CA PRO A 46 -8.47 4.25 -3.38
C PRO A 46 -9.70 3.55 -2.77
N PRO A 47 -9.61 2.25 -2.46
CA PRO A 47 -10.71 1.53 -1.84
C PRO A 47 -11.10 2.21 -0.51
N PRO A 48 -12.39 2.21 -0.15
CA PRO A 48 -12.84 2.77 1.12
C PRO A 48 -12.16 2.05 2.29
N LYS A 49 -11.82 2.81 3.33
CA LYS A 49 -11.24 2.25 4.55
C LYS A 49 -12.27 1.35 5.23
N PRO A 50 -11.83 0.26 5.89
CA PRO A 50 -12.73 -0.59 6.66
C PRO A 50 -13.40 0.21 7.78
N ASP A 51 -14.70 -0.02 8.01
CA ASP A 51 -15.43 0.62 9.09
C ASP A 51 -15.51 -0.36 10.29
N PRO A 52 -15.00 0.00 11.47
CA PRO A 52 -15.13 -0.82 12.66
C PRO A 52 -16.59 -1.10 13.03
N LEU A 53 -17.52 -0.22 12.70
CA LEU A 53 -18.95 -0.39 13.00
C LEU A 53 -19.56 -1.60 12.26
N ASP A 54 -18.97 -2.01 11.14
CA ASP A 54 -19.40 -3.21 10.40
C ASP A 54 -19.18 -4.50 11.21
N LEU A 55 -18.36 -4.46 12.25
CA LEU A 55 -18.14 -5.59 13.15
C LEU A 55 -19.22 -5.74 14.23
N LEU A 56 -19.99 -4.67 14.49
CA LEU A 56 -21.04 -4.73 15.51
C LEU A 56 -22.14 -5.74 15.15
N GLY A 57 -22.59 -6.49 16.13
CA GLY A 57 -23.58 -7.55 15.96
C GLY A 57 -23.03 -8.88 15.41
N LEU A 58 -21.78 -8.91 14.93
CA LEU A 58 -21.16 -10.16 14.48
C LEU A 58 -20.84 -11.09 15.65
N THR A 59 -20.82 -12.39 15.38
CA THR A 59 -20.35 -13.39 16.33
C THR A 59 -18.83 -13.38 16.44
N PRO A 60 -18.23 -13.93 17.51
CA PRO A 60 -16.78 -14.08 17.65
C PRO A 60 -16.13 -14.78 16.44
N ALA A 61 -16.76 -15.83 15.91
CA ALA A 61 -16.27 -16.55 14.74
C ALA A 61 -16.25 -15.66 13.48
N GLN A 62 -17.31 -14.87 13.27
CA GLN A 62 -17.37 -13.92 12.15
C GLN A 62 -16.34 -12.81 12.27
N VAL A 63 -16.13 -12.26 13.48
CA VAL A 63 -15.08 -11.26 13.72
C VAL A 63 -13.69 -11.86 13.47
N GLN A 64 -13.43 -13.08 13.94
CA GLN A 64 -12.16 -13.76 13.68
C GLN A 64 -11.95 -14.00 12.18
N GLN A 65 -12.98 -14.38 11.46
CA GLN A 65 -12.92 -14.54 10.01
C GLN A 65 -12.62 -13.19 9.31
N ALA A 66 -13.21 -12.08 9.80
CA ALA A 66 -13.03 -10.74 9.24
C ALA A 66 -11.66 -10.14 9.53
N VAL A 67 -11.19 -10.25 10.76
CA VAL A 67 -10.01 -9.53 11.25
C VAL A 67 -8.76 -10.42 11.30
N GLY A 68 -8.97 -11.74 11.37
CA GLY A 68 -7.90 -12.74 11.53
C GLY A 68 -7.83 -13.30 12.94
N GLU A 69 -6.73 -13.99 13.23
CA GLU A 69 -6.52 -14.67 14.52
C GLU A 69 -6.32 -13.65 15.65
N PRO A 70 -7.12 -13.70 16.73
CA PRO A 70 -6.93 -12.82 17.87
C PRO A 70 -5.65 -13.20 18.65
N SER A 71 -4.94 -12.20 19.12
CA SER A 71 -3.77 -12.40 20.00
C SER A 71 -4.14 -12.85 21.42
N LEU A 72 -5.36 -12.52 21.84
CA LEU A 72 -5.91 -12.89 23.14
C LEU A 72 -7.43 -13.02 23.05
N VAL A 73 -7.96 -14.06 23.67
CA VAL A 73 -9.40 -14.21 23.94
C VAL A 73 -9.58 -14.34 25.44
N ARG A 74 -10.37 -13.44 26.01
CA ARG A 74 -10.75 -13.48 27.42
C ARG A 74 -12.27 -13.61 27.51
N ARG A 75 -12.74 -14.51 28.35
CA ARG A 75 -14.17 -14.74 28.59
C ARG A 75 -14.47 -14.62 30.07
N GLU A 76 -15.49 -13.87 30.39
CA GLU A 76 -15.99 -13.66 31.75
C GLU A 76 -17.52 -13.68 31.71
N ASP A 77 -18.13 -14.66 32.43
CA ASP A 77 -19.59 -14.83 32.51
C ASP A 77 -20.29 -14.60 31.15
N HIS A 78 -20.97 -13.44 31.00
CA HIS A 78 -21.74 -13.06 29.84
C HIS A 78 -21.00 -12.12 28.89
N ALA A 79 -19.68 -11.97 29.07
CA ALA A 79 -18.83 -11.12 28.23
C ALA A 79 -17.64 -11.90 27.67
N GLN A 80 -17.24 -11.57 26.46
CA GLN A 80 -16.02 -12.04 25.84
C GLN A 80 -15.29 -10.86 25.20
N VAL A 81 -13.98 -10.81 25.36
CA VAL A 81 -13.13 -9.84 24.68
C VAL A 81 -12.20 -10.58 23.74
N MET A 82 -12.13 -10.15 22.51
CA MET A 82 -11.12 -10.56 21.53
C MET A 82 -10.19 -9.40 21.27
N GLN A 83 -8.90 -9.63 21.42
CA GLN A 83 -7.87 -8.62 21.23
C GLN A 83 -7.04 -8.96 20.01
N PHE A 84 -6.87 -7.98 19.13
CA PHE A 84 -6.04 -8.08 17.94
C PHE A 84 -4.88 -7.10 18.02
N GLN A 85 -3.68 -7.55 17.70
CA GLN A 85 -2.47 -6.75 17.86
C GLN A 85 -1.87 -6.35 16.53
N ALA A 86 -1.93 -5.06 16.21
CA ALA A 86 -1.18 -4.46 15.11
C ALA A 86 0.19 -3.92 15.60
N ARG A 87 1.02 -3.46 14.67
CA ARG A 87 2.35 -2.95 15.01
C ARG A 87 2.35 -1.78 16.00
N ARG A 88 1.35 -0.90 15.94
CA ARG A 88 1.28 0.34 16.73
C ARG A 88 0.10 0.44 17.65
N CYS A 89 -0.90 -0.44 17.48
CA CYS A 89 -2.12 -0.40 18.26
C CYS A 89 -2.60 -1.80 18.64
N VAL A 90 -3.50 -1.81 19.57
CA VAL A 90 -4.27 -2.98 20.01
C VAL A 90 -5.73 -2.64 19.75
N PHE A 91 -6.44 -3.55 19.12
CA PHE A 91 -7.84 -3.44 18.75
C PHE A 91 -8.62 -4.45 19.53
N ASP A 92 -9.58 -4.00 20.34
CA ASP A 92 -10.39 -4.83 21.21
C ASP A 92 -11.84 -4.83 20.74
N VAL A 93 -12.40 -6.03 20.59
CA VAL A 93 -13.82 -6.26 20.32
C VAL A 93 -14.44 -6.93 21.52
N VAL A 94 -15.43 -6.26 22.12
CA VAL A 94 -16.15 -6.75 23.29
C VAL A 94 -17.50 -7.31 22.86
N PHE A 95 -17.76 -8.52 23.25
CA PHE A 95 -18.98 -9.26 22.95
C PHE A 95 -19.78 -9.45 24.23
N TYR A 96 -21.08 -9.40 24.10
CA TYR A 96 -22.02 -9.76 25.17
C TYR A 96 -23.02 -10.79 24.63
N GLU A 97 -23.54 -11.62 25.54
CA GLU A 97 -24.72 -12.42 25.27
C GLU A 97 -25.96 -11.51 25.35
N PRO A 98 -26.78 -11.42 24.29
CA PRO A 98 -28.02 -10.63 24.35
C PRO A 98 -29.01 -11.14 25.41
N SER A 99 -29.05 -12.45 25.62
CA SER A 99 -29.82 -13.14 26.64
C SER A 99 -29.05 -14.39 27.09
N GLU A 100 -29.33 -14.90 28.28
CA GLU A 100 -28.66 -16.07 28.82
C GLU A 100 -28.78 -17.28 27.89
N GLY A 101 -27.63 -17.84 27.51
CA GLY A 101 -27.53 -18.98 26.60
C GLY A 101 -27.59 -18.63 25.11
N GLU A 102 -27.70 -17.38 24.76
CA GLU A 102 -27.58 -16.94 23.36
C GLU A 102 -26.12 -16.79 22.93
N HIS A 103 -25.91 -16.67 21.62
CA HIS A 103 -24.56 -16.46 21.08
C HIS A 103 -24.04 -15.06 21.36
N PHE A 104 -22.79 -14.95 21.72
CA PHE A 104 -22.08 -13.68 21.85
C PHE A 104 -22.19 -12.83 20.59
N ARG A 105 -22.42 -11.51 20.77
CA ARG A 105 -22.46 -10.52 19.71
C ARG A 105 -21.52 -9.36 20.03
N ALA A 106 -20.79 -8.90 19.04
CA ALA A 106 -19.95 -7.71 19.17
C ALA A 106 -20.82 -6.49 19.50
N HIS A 107 -20.53 -5.84 20.60
CA HIS A 107 -21.31 -4.74 21.12
C HIS A 107 -20.48 -3.47 21.25
N HIS A 108 -19.20 -3.60 21.50
CA HIS A 108 -18.31 -2.47 21.69
C HIS A 108 -16.95 -2.72 21.04
N ILE A 109 -16.38 -1.66 20.48
CA ILE A 109 -15.10 -1.69 19.81
C ILE A 109 -14.26 -0.54 20.33
N GLU A 110 -13.02 -0.84 20.66
CA GLU A 110 -12.05 0.19 21.04
C GLU A 110 -10.67 -0.12 20.47
N ALA A 111 -9.86 0.92 20.38
CA ALA A 111 -8.46 0.78 20.02
C ALA A 111 -7.60 1.65 20.93
N ARG A 112 -6.43 1.12 21.29
CA ARG A 112 -5.44 1.82 22.12
C ARG A 112 -4.05 1.64 21.55
N ASP A 113 -3.16 2.55 21.85
CA ASP A 113 -1.75 2.40 21.57
C ASP A 113 -1.08 1.46 22.59
N ARG A 114 0.22 1.24 22.44
CA ARG A 114 1.00 0.40 23.35
C ARG A 114 1.20 0.98 24.75
N LYS A 115 0.85 2.26 24.95
CA LYS A 115 0.85 2.92 26.26
C LYS A 115 -0.50 2.85 26.93
N GLY A 116 -1.54 2.36 26.21
CA GLY A 116 -2.90 2.28 26.69
C GLY A 116 -3.74 3.51 26.38
N GLU A 117 -3.24 4.46 25.62
CA GLU A 117 -4.01 5.65 25.23
C GLU A 117 -4.94 5.32 24.05
N ALA A 118 -6.16 5.85 24.08
CA ALA A 118 -7.15 5.65 23.04
C ALA A 118 -6.65 6.21 21.69
N VAL A 119 -6.84 5.43 20.62
CA VAL A 119 -6.54 5.83 19.24
C VAL A 119 -7.76 5.57 18.35
N ASP A 120 -7.71 6.09 17.12
CA ASP A 120 -8.77 5.87 16.15
C ASP A 120 -8.92 4.38 15.79
N PRO A 121 -10.09 3.76 16.08
CA PRO A 121 -10.33 2.36 15.76
C PRO A 121 -10.27 2.05 14.27
N GLN A 122 -10.70 2.97 13.39
CA GLN A 122 -10.67 2.77 11.96
C GLN A 122 -9.23 2.65 11.43
N GLY A 123 -8.34 3.51 11.91
CA GLY A 123 -6.92 3.45 11.57
C GLY A 123 -6.25 2.19 12.09
N CYS A 124 -6.65 1.72 13.28
CA CYS A 124 -6.14 0.48 13.88
C CYS A 124 -6.64 -0.75 13.11
N LEU A 125 -7.93 -0.82 12.78
CA LEU A 125 -8.51 -1.90 11.98
C LEU A 125 -7.86 -1.96 10.60
N ALA A 126 -7.67 -0.82 9.93
CA ALA A 126 -6.98 -0.77 8.65
C ALA A 126 -5.54 -1.30 8.71
N ALA A 127 -4.87 -1.19 9.86
CA ALA A 127 -3.52 -1.73 10.06
C ALA A 127 -3.48 -3.24 10.34
N LEU A 128 -4.62 -3.85 10.67
CA LEU A 128 -4.79 -5.29 10.87
C LEU A 128 -5.14 -6.01 9.56
N LEU A 129 -5.90 -5.34 8.70
CA LEU A 129 -6.41 -5.92 7.47
C LEU A 129 -5.42 -5.77 6.31
N PRO A 130 -5.34 -6.74 5.39
CA PRO A 130 -4.61 -6.58 4.13
C PRO A 130 -5.16 -5.42 3.29
N ASP A 131 -4.30 -4.82 2.45
CA ASP A 131 -4.70 -3.77 1.53
C ASP A 131 -5.87 -4.20 0.65
N GLY A 132 -6.93 -3.37 0.62
CA GLY A 132 -8.13 -3.62 -0.16
C GLY A 132 -9.20 -4.48 0.50
N TRP A 133 -8.97 -4.95 1.72
CA TRP A 133 -9.96 -5.75 2.45
C TRP A 133 -11.09 -4.88 3.03
N ARG A 134 -12.33 -5.39 2.94
CA ARG A 134 -13.52 -4.76 3.53
C ARG A 134 -14.31 -5.79 4.34
N VAL A 135 -14.73 -5.41 5.53
CA VAL A 135 -15.59 -6.25 6.37
C VAL A 135 -16.93 -6.54 5.69
N ALA A 136 -17.45 -5.58 4.93
CA ALA A 136 -18.70 -5.72 4.17
C ALA A 136 -18.66 -6.85 3.13
N ASP A 137 -17.49 -7.18 2.59
CA ASP A 137 -17.34 -8.24 1.59
C ASP A 137 -17.59 -9.63 2.20
N MET A 138 -17.52 -9.76 3.53
CA MET A 138 -17.79 -11.02 4.24
C MET A 138 -19.25 -11.20 4.59
N ALA A 139 -20.00 -10.12 4.75
CA ALA A 139 -21.44 -10.20 4.98
C ALA A 139 -22.21 -10.68 3.73
N ALA A 140 -21.59 -10.54 2.55
CA ALA A 140 -22.15 -10.96 1.28
C ALA A 140 -21.94 -12.45 0.96
N ASP A 141 -20.99 -13.12 1.65
CA ASP A 141 -20.74 -14.57 1.50
C ASP A 141 -20.96 -15.28 2.84
N PRO A 142 -22.19 -15.69 3.16
CA PRO A 142 -22.48 -16.39 4.41
C PRO A 142 -22.00 -17.85 4.43
N SER A 143 -21.17 -18.27 3.50
CA SER A 143 -20.72 -19.66 3.38
C SER A 143 -19.19 -19.75 3.34
N PRO A 144 -18.51 -20.57 4.16
CA PRO A 144 -18.77 -22.01 4.30
C PRO A 144 -18.52 -22.61 5.70
N LEU A 145 -19.13 -22.07 6.74
CA LEU A 145 -19.07 -22.73 8.06
C LEU A 145 -20.43 -23.31 8.49
N ALA A 146 -21.32 -23.60 7.53
CA ALA A 146 -22.31 -24.65 7.71
C ALA A 146 -21.52 -25.98 7.68
N GLY A 147 -20.78 -26.23 8.76
CA GLY A 147 -20.11 -27.49 8.97
C GLY A 147 -21.14 -28.60 8.86
N GLU A 148 -20.89 -29.49 7.92
CA GLU A 148 -21.44 -30.80 7.92
C GLU A 148 -21.28 -31.36 9.33
N GLY A 149 -22.38 -31.31 10.10
CA GLY A 149 -22.56 -32.14 11.27
C GLY A 149 -22.42 -33.58 10.81
N ASP A 150 -21.34 -34.21 11.18
CA ASP A 150 -21.14 -35.64 11.07
C ASP A 150 -22.26 -36.32 11.83
N GLU A 151 -23.26 -36.74 11.08
CA GLU A 151 -24.21 -37.77 11.52
C GLU A 151 -23.50 -39.13 11.45
N ARG A 152 -22.99 -39.57 12.56
CA ARG A 152 -22.77 -40.98 12.85
C ARG A 152 -22.95 -41.28 14.32
#